data_cd79a34baaeaa983ef47092df733629a
#
_entry.id   cd79a34baaeaa983ef47092df733629a
#
_cell.length_a   1.000
_cell.length_b   1.000
_cell.length_c   1.000
_cell.angle_alpha   90.00
_cell.angle_beta   90.00
_cell.angle_gamma   90.00
#
_symmetry.space_group_name_H-M   'P 1'
#
loop_
_entity.id
_entity.type
_entity.pdbx_description
1 polymer ?
#
loop_
_entity_poly.entity_id
_entity_poly.type
_entity_poly.pdbx_seq_one_letter_code
_entity_poly.pdbx_strand_id
1 'polypeptide(L)'
;IPMSKKNFQMEELKFRNQIVKVNSKLTVINDSKSTNPNSTEFSIKKLKKKNSILILGGKKKGCTFNKLFIPNTIKRVYVFGDDYKSIAEEINFKNVFVNENLKEVIADIFNYLKTKDSLSNWQILFSPGCASFDQFKNYEDRGRLFDQYIIENSCK
;
A
#
# COMPACT_ATOMS: atom_id res chain seq x y z
N ILE A 1 -20.60 -18.85 24.71
CA ILE A 1 -19.68 -19.71 23.93
C ILE A 1 -18.51 -18.86 23.54
N PRO A 2 -17.30 -19.16 23.94
CA PRO A 2 -16.15 -18.37 23.52
C PRO A 2 -16.02 -18.45 22.00
N MET A 3 -15.92 -17.30 21.35
CA MET A 3 -15.54 -17.24 19.94
C MET A 3 -14.27 -18.10 19.78
N SER A 4 -14.30 -19.01 18.82
CA SER A 4 -13.15 -19.86 18.60
C SER A 4 -11.92 -18.96 18.35
N LYS A 5 -10.78 -19.29 18.92
CA LYS A 5 -9.51 -18.60 18.70
C LYS A 5 -9.23 -18.38 17.20
N LYS A 6 -9.79 -19.24 16.36
CA LYS A 6 -9.64 -19.20 14.91
C LYS A 6 -10.36 -18.01 14.26
N ASN A 7 -11.56 -17.66 14.75
CA ASN A 7 -12.30 -16.50 14.22
C ASN A 7 -11.66 -15.16 14.65
N PHE A 8 -11.16 -15.09 15.87
CA PHE A 8 -10.45 -13.94 16.39
C PHE A 8 -9.16 -13.68 15.60
N GLN A 9 -8.38 -14.71 15.29
CA GLN A 9 -7.16 -14.60 14.49
C GLN A 9 -7.42 -14.16 13.05
N MET A 10 -8.55 -14.57 12.44
CA MET A 10 -8.91 -14.14 11.08
C MET A 10 -9.28 -12.66 11.02
N GLU A 11 -9.95 -12.12 12.02
CA GLU A 11 -10.26 -10.68 12.10
C GLU A 11 -9.00 -9.85 12.32
N GLU A 12 -8.09 -10.28 13.17
CA GLU A 12 -6.81 -9.59 13.40
C GLU A 12 -5.91 -9.54 12.18
N LEU A 13 -6.01 -10.51 11.27
CA LEU A 13 -5.20 -10.58 10.06
C LEU A 13 -5.78 -9.80 8.88
N LYS A 14 -7.02 -9.27 9.04
CA LYS A 14 -7.67 -8.54 7.96
C LYS A 14 -6.90 -7.25 7.63
N PHE A 15 -6.60 -7.06 6.34
CA PHE A 15 -5.82 -5.93 5.83
C PHE A 15 -4.39 -5.83 6.41
N ARG A 16 -3.85 -6.96 6.86
CA ARG A 16 -2.43 -7.08 7.24
C ARG A 16 -1.75 -8.01 6.25
N ASN A 17 -0.94 -7.47 5.34
CA ASN A 17 -0.25 -8.22 4.28
C ASN A 17 -1.17 -9.19 3.53
N GLN A 18 -2.41 -8.77 3.31
CA GLN A 18 -3.43 -9.60 2.69
C GLN A 18 -3.28 -9.59 1.18
N ILE A 19 -3.26 -10.78 0.56
CA ILE A 19 -3.19 -10.90 -0.90
C ILE A 19 -4.54 -10.55 -1.51
N VAL A 20 -4.54 -9.63 -2.47
CA VAL A 20 -5.71 -9.29 -3.26
C VAL A 20 -5.67 -10.08 -4.57
N LYS A 21 -6.68 -10.89 -4.83
CA LYS A 21 -6.75 -11.70 -6.05
C LYS A 21 -7.12 -10.84 -7.25
N VAL A 22 -6.28 -10.90 -8.28
CA VAL A 22 -6.50 -10.20 -9.55
C VAL A 22 -6.32 -11.18 -10.72
N ASN A 23 -6.94 -10.87 -11.85
CA ASN A 23 -6.86 -11.69 -13.07
C ASN A 23 -5.57 -11.45 -13.85
N SER A 24 -4.43 -11.59 -13.17
CA SER A 24 -3.12 -11.44 -13.79
C SER A 24 -2.06 -12.09 -12.92
N LYS A 25 -0.81 -12.07 -13.41
CA LYS A 25 0.34 -12.57 -12.63
C LYS A 25 0.86 -11.53 -11.62
N LEU A 26 0.28 -10.34 -11.59
CA LEU A 26 0.60 -9.29 -10.63
C LEU A 26 0.24 -9.74 -9.21
N THR A 27 1.14 -9.52 -8.27
CA THR A 27 0.85 -9.70 -6.86
C THR A 27 0.45 -8.38 -6.25
N VAL A 28 -0.67 -8.34 -5.55
CA VAL A 28 -1.15 -7.15 -4.85
C VAL A 28 -1.31 -7.48 -3.38
N ILE A 29 -0.68 -6.67 -2.52
CA ILE A 29 -0.66 -6.87 -1.06
C ILE A 29 -1.36 -5.68 -0.40
N ASN A 30 -2.44 -5.97 0.32
CA ASN A 30 -3.17 -4.99 1.10
C ASN A 30 -2.72 -5.05 2.55
N ASP A 31 -1.99 -4.03 2.97
CA ASP A 31 -1.50 -3.87 4.34
C ASP A 31 -2.02 -2.55 4.93
N SER A 32 -3.31 -2.27 4.72
CA SER A 32 -3.96 -1.04 5.22
C SER A 32 -3.88 -0.90 6.74
N LYS A 33 -3.68 -2.00 7.46
CA LYS A 33 -3.50 -2.01 8.91
C LYS A 33 -2.20 -1.33 9.36
N SER A 34 -1.23 -1.12 8.47
CA SER A 34 0.00 -0.39 8.77
C SER A 34 -0.29 1.10 8.91
N THR A 35 -0.32 1.59 10.13
CA THR A 35 -0.65 2.96 10.48
C THR A 35 0.55 3.77 10.97
N ASN A 36 1.75 3.20 10.93
CA ASN A 36 3.01 3.86 11.26
C ASN A 36 4.14 3.35 10.36
N PRO A 37 5.24 4.12 10.22
CA PRO A 37 6.35 3.75 9.32
C PRO A 37 7.07 2.45 9.68
N ASN A 38 7.12 2.10 10.97
CA ASN A 38 7.77 0.85 11.41
C ASN A 38 7.03 -0.37 10.86
N SER A 39 5.70 -0.34 10.87
CA SER A 39 4.87 -1.41 10.31
C SER A 39 5.08 -1.54 8.79
N THR A 40 5.20 -0.42 8.10
CA THR A 40 5.51 -0.39 6.67
C THR A 40 6.87 -1.02 6.38
N GLU A 41 7.90 -0.67 7.14
CA GLU A 41 9.24 -1.25 6.97
C GLU A 41 9.23 -2.76 7.14
N PHE A 42 8.48 -3.25 8.14
CA PHE A 42 8.31 -4.68 8.35
C PHE A 42 7.71 -5.37 7.14
N SER A 43 6.69 -4.76 6.52
CA SER A 43 6.04 -5.29 5.32
C SER A 43 6.96 -5.23 4.10
N ILE A 44 7.75 -4.17 3.95
CA ILE A 44 8.73 -4.04 2.87
C ILE A 44 9.74 -5.19 2.93
N LYS A 45 10.21 -5.55 4.11
CA LYS A 45 11.18 -6.63 4.30
C LYS A 45 10.66 -8.01 3.89
N LYS A 46 9.35 -8.17 3.80
CA LYS A 46 8.72 -9.44 3.36
C LYS A 46 8.55 -9.55 1.85
N LEU A 47 8.81 -8.50 1.09
CA LEU A 47 8.64 -8.50 -0.35
C LEU A 47 9.62 -9.48 -1.02
N LYS A 48 9.10 -10.29 -1.94
CA LYS A 48 9.85 -11.37 -2.59
C LYS A 48 10.12 -11.13 -4.07
N LYS A 49 9.32 -10.32 -4.74
CA LYS A 49 9.48 -10.09 -6.17
C LYS A 49 10.50 -8.98 -6.47
N LYS A 50 11.08 -9.03 -7.68
CA LYS A 50 12.16 -8.12 -8.11
C LYS A 50 11.70 -6.69 -8.31
N ASN A 51 10.43 -6.46 -8.66
CA ASN A 51 9.91 -5.14 -8.97
C ASN A 51 8.71 -4.83 -8.09
N SER A 52 8.85 -3.84 -7.25
CA SER A 52 7.80 -3.47 -6.30
C SER A 52 7.39 -2.01 -6.48
N ILE A 53 6.11 -1.77 -6.26
CA ILE A 53 5.53 -0.43 -6.16
C ILE A 53 4.99 -0.29 -4.74
N LEU A 54 5.42 0.75 -4.03
CA LEU A 54 5.01 1.05 -2.67
C LEU A 54 4.02 2.21 -2.66
N ILE A 55 2.94 2.06 -1.91
CA ILE A 55 1.97 3.13 -1.70
C ILE A 55 1.98 3.54 -0.22
N LEU A 56 2.26 4.82 0.02
CA LEU A 56 2.27 5.45 1.34
C LEU A 56 1.23 6.57 1.36
N GLY A 57 0.73 6.90 2.54
CA GLY A 57 -0.09 8.09 2.65
C GLY A 57 -1.12 8.05 3.76
N GLY A 58 -1.64 9.24 4.06
CA GLY A 58 -2.61 9.47 5.09
C GLY A 58 -2.18 10.58 6.03
N LYS A 59 -2.49 10.44 7.31
CA LYS A 59 -2.14 11.39 8.36
C LYS A 59 -1.05 10.83 9.25
N LYS A 60 0.09 11.53 9.35
CA LYS A 60 1.28 11.03 10.05
C LYS A 60 1.15 10.94 11.57
N LYS A 61 0.39 11.81 12.19
CA LYS A 61 0.20 11.85 13.65
C LYS A 61 1.52 11.80 14.44
N GLY A 62 2.46 12.68 14.11
CA GLY A 62 3.74 12.77 14.81
C GLY A 62 4.79 11.75 14.41
N CYS A 63 4.49 10.82 13.53
CA CYS A 63 5.47 9.88 12.97
C CYS A 63 6.30 10.54 11.87
N THR A 64 7.50 10.00 11.62
CA THR A 64 8.37 10.45 10.53
C THR A 64 8.79 9.29 9.65
N PHE A 65 8.95 9.57 8.36
CA PHE A 65 9.44 8.61 7.36
C PHE A 65 10.94 8.76 7.07
N ASN A 66 11.64 9.62 7.81
CA ASN A 66 13.07 9.90 7.58
C ASN A 66 13.96 8.66 7.63
N LYS A 67 13.59 7.67 8.43
CA LYS A 67 14.38 6.45 8.64
C LYS A 67 13.84 5.24 7.89
N LEU A 68 12.79 5.41 7.09
CA LEU A 68 12.22 4.29 6.34
C LEU A 68 13.23 3.79 5.30
N PHE A 69 13.62 2.52 5.41
CA PHE A 69 14.48 1.89 4.43
C PHE A 69 13.67 1.46 3.22
N ILE A 70 14.04 1.99 2.05
CA ILE A 70 13.40 1.65 0.77
C ILE A 70 14.44 0.96 -0.10
N PRO A 71 14.36 -0.37 -0.27
CA PRO A 71 15.33 -1.12 -1.07
C PRO A 71 15.16 -0.83 -2.57
N ASN A 72 16.21 -1.15 -3.34
CA ASN A 72 16.22 -0.91 -4.79
C ASN A 72 15.24 -1.80 -5.58
N THR A 73 14.66 -2.81 -4.97
CA THR A 73 13.56 -3.59 -5.55
C THR A 73 12.28 -2.78 -5.68
N ILE A 74 12.13 -1.72 -4.89
CA ILE A 74 11.02 -0.78 -5.05
C ILE A 74 11.38 0.17 -6.19
N LYS A 75 10.56 0.17 -7.24
CA LYS A 75 10.79 0.96 -8.46
C LYS A 75 10.09 2.31 -8.42
N ARG A 76 8.97 2.39 -7.74
CA ARG A 76 8.20 3.62 -7.55
C ARG A 76 7.57 3.66 -6.18
N VAL A 77 7.50 4.86 -5.62
CA VAL A 77 6.74 5.15 -4.40
C VAL A 77 5.66 6.15 -4.75
N TYR A 78 4.41 5.83 -4.43
CA TYR A 78 3.28 6.72 -4.58
C TYR A 78 2.82 7.20 -3.22
N VAL A 79 2.56 8.50 -3.10
CA VAL A 79 2.17 9.13 -1.84
C VAL A 79 0.87 9.91 -2.04
N PHE A 80 -0.08 9.74 -1.13
CA PHE A 80 -1.37 10.44 -1.17
C PHE A 80 -1.80 10.89 0.22
N GLY A 81 -2.92 11.59 0.30
CA GLY A 81 -3.54 11.97 1.57
C GLY A 81 -3.08 13.32 2.10
N ASP A 82 -3.53 13.66 3.31
CA ASP A 82 -3.32 15.01 3.88
C ASP A 82 -1.84 15.39 4.03
N ASP A 83 -0.99 14.45 4.44
CA ASP A 83 0.41 14.73 4.72
C ASP A 83 1.35 14.34 3.58
N TYR A 84 0.86 14.26 2.35
CA TYR A 84 1.63 13.76 1.21
C TYR A 84 2.92 14.54 0.97
N LYS A 85 2.90 15.86 1.10
CA LYS A 85 4.10 16.69 0.89
C LYS A 85 5.20 16.36 1.88
N SER A 86 4.82 16.31 3.16
CA SER A 86 5.74 16.00 4.24
C SER A 86 6.33 14.60 4.10
N ILE A 87 5.51 13.62 3.76
CA ILE A 87 5.96 12.24 3.53
C ILE A 87 6.94 12.20 2.35
N ALA A 88 6.59 12.80 1.24
CA ALA A 88 7.43 12.82 0.04
C ALA A 88 8.80 13.47 0.29
N GLU A 89 8.84 14.52 1.12
CA GLU A 89 10.08 15.19 1.50
C GLU A 89 10.94 14.35 2.45
N GLU A 90 10.30 13.60 3.34
CA GLU A 90 11.01 12.80 4.34
C GLU A 90 11.64 11.53 3.76
N ILE A 91 11.00 10.90 2.76
CA ILE A 91 11.55 9.69 2.15
C ILE A 91 12.71 10.03 1.24
N ASN A 92 13.82 9.29 1.40
CA ASN A 92 14.99 9.45 0.54
C ASN A 92 14.89 8.48 -0.64
N PHE A 93 14.08 8.86 -1.65
CA PHE A 93 13.83 8.00 -2.80
C PHE A 93 13.66 8.84 -4.07
N LYS A 94 14.22 8.37 -5.17
CA LYS A 94 14.29 9.12 -6.42
C LYS A 94 12.94 9.18 -7.16
N ASN A 95 12.22 8.07 -7.23
CA ASN A 95 11.00 7.94 -8.05
C ASN A 95 9.76 8.03 -7.17
N VAL A 96 9.44 9.24 -6.70
CA VAL A 96 8.29 9.52 -5.87
C VAL A 96 7.23 10.24 -6.70
N PHE A 97 6.00 9.74 -6.64
CA PHE A 97 4.84 10.29 -7.34
C PHE A 97 3.76 10.64 -6.33
N VAL A 98 3.16 11.81 -6.46
CA VAL A 98 2.14 12.28 -5.52
C VAL A 98 0.79 12.45 -6.22
N ASN A 99 -0.28 12.07 -5.53
CA ASN A 99 -1.66 12.23 -5.97
C ASN A 99 -2.51 12.66 -4.78
N GLU A 100 -3.65 13.29 -5.04
CA GLU A 100 -4.52 13.74 -3.96
C GLU A 100 -5.17 12.58 -3.19
N ASN A 101 -5.57 11.52 -3.91
CA ASN A 101 -6.30 10.42 -3.29
C ASN A 101 -5.84 9.06 -3.81
N LEU A 102 -6.24 8.02 -3.09
CA LEU A 102 -5.87 6.64 -3.38
C LEU A 102 -6.39 6.16 -4.74
N LYS A 103 -7.57 6.59 -5.15
CA LYS A 103 -8.15 6.18 -6.43
C LYS A 103 -7.28 6.60 -7.60
N GLU A 104 -6.76 7.84 -7.58
CA GLU A 104 -5.86 8.36 -8.59
C GLU A 104 -4.51 7.64 -8.58
N VAL A 105 -3.97 7.35 -7.39
CA VAL A 105 -2.74 6.57 -7.27
C VAL A 105 -2.87 5.23 -7.99
N ILE A 106 -3.94 4.51 -7.75
CA ILE A 106 -4.13 3.18 -8.34
C ILE A 106 -4.30 3.27 -9.86
N ALA A 107 -5.04 4.27 -10.35
CA ALA A 107 -5.15 4.50 -11.79
C ALA A 107 -3.79 4.75 -12.45
N ASP A 108 -2.95 5.59 -11.84
CA ASP A 108 -1.60 5.86 -12.33
C ASP A 108 -0.70 4.62 -12.32
N ILE A 109 -0.79 3.81 -11.25
CA ILE A 109 -0.02 2.57 -11.16
C ILE A 109 -0.39 1.63 -12.31
N PHE A 110 -1.67 1.42 -12.58
CA PHE A 110 -2.08 0.53 -13.66
C PHE A 110 -1.72 1.07 -15.04
N ASN A 111 -1.75 2.39 -15.24
CA ASN A 111 -1.24 2.99 -16.47
C ASN A 111 0.26 2.72 -16.66
N TYR A 112 1.04 2.81 -15.59
CA TYR A 112 2.45 2.48 -15.63
C TYR A 112 2.68 0.99 -15.91
N LEU A 113 1.92 0.12 -15.26
CA LEU A 113 2.07 -1.34 -15.43
C LEU A 113 1.72 -1.81 -16.85
N LYS A 114 0.85 -1.09 -17.56
CA LYS A 114 0.54 -1.39 -18.97
C LYS A 114 1.75 -1.26 -19.89
N THR A 115 2.79 -0.53 -19.49
CA THR A 115 4.02 -0.40 -20.27
C THR A 115 4.94 -1.62 -20.14
N LYS A 116 4.63 -2.55 -19.27
CA LYS A 116 5.47 -3.72 -18.97
C LYS A 116 5.05 -4.93 -19.79
N ASP A 117 6.05 -5.70 -20.28
CA ASP A 117 5.81 -6.89 -21.09
C ASP A 117 5.16 -8.01 -20.28
N SER A 118 5.53 -8.13 -19.00
CA SER A 118 4.99 -9.15 -18.10
C SER A 118 4.88 -8.60 -16.68
N LEU A 119 3.81 -8.99 -15.97
CA LEU A 119 3.58 -8.60 -14.59
C LEU A 119 4.01 -9.67 -13.57
N SER A 120 4.57 -10.79 -14.03
CA SER A 120 4.92 -11.92 -13.16
C SER A 120 5.96 -11.57 -12.09
N ASN A 121 6.84 -10.60 -12.35
CA ASN A 121 7.87 -10.14 -11.41
C ASN A 121 7.49 -8.84 -10.71
N TRP A 122 6.24 -8.40 -10.83
CA TRP A 122 5.75 -7.16 -10.23
C TRP A 122 4.83 -7.42 -9.06
N GLN A 123 4.92 -6.53 -8.08
CA GLN A 123 4.00 -6.52 -6.94
C GLN A 123 3.71 -5.10 -6.49
N ILE A 124 2.52 -4.91 -5.95
CA ILE A 124 2.09 -3.67 -5.32
C ILE A 124 1.98 -3.92 -3.83
N LEU A 125 2.65 -3.10 -3.02
CA LEU A 125 2.49 -3.10 -1.58
C LEU A 125 1.75 -1.84 -1.15
N PHE A 126 0.53 -1.99 -0.69
CA PHE A 126 -0.23 -0.94 -0.02
C PHE A 126 0.03 -1.03 1.48
N SER A 127 1.02 -0.29 1.96
CA SER A 127 1.37 -0.22 3.39
C SER A 127 1.50 1.26 3.76
N PRO A 128 0.37 1.95 4.02
CA PRO A 128 0.33 3.40 4.06
C PRO A 128 1.25 4.06 5.10
N GLY A 129 1.49 3.39 6.23
CA GLY A 129 2.35 3.90 7.29
C GLY A 129 1.77 5.10 8.03
N CYS A 130 0.51 5.40 7.83
CA CYS A 130 -0.20 6.56 8.36
C CYS A 130 -1.59 6.18 8.85
N ALA A 131 -2.15 7.00 9.73
CA ALA A 131 -3.54 6.89 10.11
C ALA A 131 -4.45 7.21 8.90
N SER A 132 -5.63 6.62 8.88
CA SER A 132 -6.57 6.68 7.75
C SER A 132 -7.63 7.78 7.85
N PHE A 133 -7.67 8.52 8.96
CA PHE A 133 -8.80 9.42 9.31
C PHE A 133 -8.91 10.68 8.45
N ASP A 134 -7.93 10.93 7.55
CA ASP A 134 -7.99 12.06 6.62
C ASP A 134 -9.05 11.86 5.52
N GLN A 135 -9.09 10.67 4.89
CA GLN A 135 -9.97 10.38 3.75
C GLN A 135 -10.89 9.18 3.96
N PHE A 136 -10.74 8.47 5.08
CA PHE A 136 -11.48 7.24 5.36
C PHE A 136 -12.01 7.25 6.79
N LYS A 137 -13.00 6.42 7.06
CA LYS A 137 -13.57 6.27 8.40
C LYS A 137 -12.58 5.60 9.36
N ASN A 138 -11.86 4.59 8.87
CA ASN A 138 -10.88 3.80 9.61
C ASN A 138 -9.99 3.04 8.62
N TYR A 139 -9.01 2.27 9.13
CA TYR A 139 -8.11 1.52 8.26
C TYR A 139 -8.82 0.39 7.50
N GLU A 140 -9.91 -0.15 8.04
CA GLU A 140 -10.70 -1.18 7.36
C GLU A 140 -11.45 -0.61 6.16
N ASP A 141 -12.04 0.57 6.31
CA ASP A 141 -12.67 1.30 5.21
C ASP A 141 -11.65 1.58 4.10
N ARG A 142 -10.48 2.08 4.48
CA ARG A 142 -9.36 2.29 3.55
C ARG A 142 -8.94 1.01 2.84
N GLY A 143 -8.86 -0.10 3.57
CA GLY A 143 -8.51 -1.40 3.02
C GLY A 143 -9.54 -1.92 2.02
N ARG A 144 -10.82 -1.78 2.33
CA ARG A 144 -11.91 -2.18 1.41
C ARG A 144 -11.90 -1.37 0.12
N LEU A 145 -11.69 -0.07 0.24
CA LEU A 145 -11.64 0.82 -0.94
C LEU A 145 -10.41 0.52 -1.79
N PHE A 146 -9.27 0.22 -1.18
CA PHE A 146 -8.10 -0.22 -1.92
C PHE A 146 -8.42 -1.47 -2.76
N ASP A 147 -8.98 -2.50 -2.15
CA ASP A 147 -9.38 -3.72 -2.87
C ASP A 147 -10.31 -3.41 -4.04
N GLN A 148 -11.30 -2.56 -3.81
CA GLN A 148 -12.26 -2.15 -4.84
C GLN A 148 -11.57 -1.47 -6.02
N TYR A 149 -10.70 -0.50 -5.75
CA TYR A 149 -9.97 0.24 -6.80
C TYR A 149 -9.03 -0.67 -7.58
N ILE A 150 -8.37 -1.61 -6.91
CA ILE A 150 -7.52 -2.61 -7.57
C ILE A 150 -8.35 -3.44 -8.54
N ILE A 151 -9.47 -3.98 -8.09
CA ILE A 151 -10.34 -4.81 -8.91
C ILE A 151 -10.87 -4.05 -10.12
N GLU A 152 -11.34 -2.81 -9.92
CA GLU A 152 -11.85 -1.96 -10.99
C GLU A 152 -10.80 -1.68 -12.07
N ASN A 153 -9.55 -1.44 -11.68
CA ASN A 153 -8.48 -1.13 -12.62
C ASN A 153 -7.89 -2.38 -13.27
N SER A 154 -7.90 -3.52 -12.61
CA SER A 154 -7.39 -4.77 -13.16
C SER A 154 -8.29 -5.35 -14.27
N CYS A 155 -9.54 -4.92 -14.35
CA CYS A 155 -10.49 -5.34 -15.37
C CYS A 155 -10.46 -4.51 -16.64
N LYS A 156 -9.65 -3.46 -16.69
CA LYS A 156 -9.56 -2.54 -17.86
C LYS A 156 -8.55 -2.99 -18.89
#